data_f231fbd197c8aa808e89a9265d3ebe5d
#
_entry.id   f231fbd197c8aa808e89a9265d3ebe5d
#
_cell.length_a   1.000
_cell.length_b   1.000
_cell.length_c   1.000
_cell.angle_alpha   90.00
_cell.angle_beta   90.00
_cell.angle_gamma   90.00
#
_symmetry.space_group_name_H-M   'P 1'
#
loop_
_entity.id
_entity.type
_entity.pdbx_description
1 polymer ?
#
loop_
_entity_poly.entity_id
_entity_poly.type
_entity_poly.pdbx_seq_one_letter_code
_entity_poly.pdbx_strand_id
1 'polypeptide(L)'
;MIIVRLDKHGIIKDMKKRFLVLLLVLGLDFNISFAHADDELFHPIEIKDGSSISILDCVASAFKNSPKIKRRKYELDIAKSNLGVARSAYFPVINAGVGFYNENNSDNIYYNRHYRELPNVGVSVNKMVWDFGRTTAYIKMEEFYKLGAEYEFMDSLCSTLFDVKVKYYNLLKAKALLQVAKNNVEINRNFVKIAKSAPDLTTAKLNLSEAEVMALEAENNYYNARVDLNNSMYLDSQPDYKIKNTPTFDFDNDYAYSVAVREHKPYEKYTFPFSRENAVQLAYDNSPDLMVLISTKNAMEQSLKYIRKTYLPALSASAGYGYNNSNQASNNSLQIGVNLTSNVNFMELKHSIKGADAQVNLADNEITLFKKDLYYEVKRAFNNFDRSERQIPTARLEAAQALANLKLVEGKYRAGELNYVALQDARKDYIMAVDGYIDRIYHYNIALIQVEMAMHYHIVDIHHKSEHAMCYHSAELINHLNEVLGCDEHEDSMPKHLKKNKKHKEDL
;
A
#
# COMPACT_ATOMS: atom_id res chain seq x y z
N MET A 1 15.02 64.88 46.41
CA MET A 1 14.89 64.60 44.97
C MET A 1 16.14 63.90 44.51
N ILE A 2 16.18 62.58 44.62
CA ILE A 2 17.30 61.75 44.18
C ILE A 2 16.76 60.83 43.10
N ILE A 3 17.14 61.08 41.85
CA ILE A 3 16.77 60.30 40.69
C ILE A 3 17.74 59.13 40.63
N VAL A 4 17.28 57.93 40.99
CA VAL A 4 18.03 56.70 40.75
C VAL A 4 17.71 56.27 39.32
N ARG A 5 18.64 56.46 38.41
CA ARG A 5 18.62 55.93 37.03
C ARG A 5 18.92 54.43 37.11
N LEU A 6 17.92 53.60 37.05
CA LEU A 6 18.08 52.16 36.87
C LEU A 6 18.57 51.90 35.44
N ASP A 7 19.79 51.42 35.35
CA ASP A 7 20.42 51.03 34.08
C ASP A 7 19.79 49.73 33.56
N LYS A 8 18.74 49.88 32.70
CA LYS A 8 18.01 48.76 32.06
C LYS A 8 18.90 47.87 31.18
N HIS A 9 20.06 48.34 30.76
CA HIS A 9 20.97 47.59 29.86
C HIS A 9 21.83 46.55 30.62
N GLY A 10 22.14 46.78 31.91
CA GLY A 10 22.92 45.84 32.72
C GLY A 10 22.14 44.56 33.06
N ILE A 11 20.88 44.71 33.42
CA ILE A 11 20.02 43.60 33.85
C ILE A 11 19.73 42.63 32.68
N ILE A 12 19.47 43.17 31.47
CA ILE A 12 19.20 42.35 30.28
C ILE A 12 20.46 41.59 29.81
N LYS A 13 21.64 42.19 29.98
CA LYS A 13 22.91 41.55 29.58
C LYS A 13 23.30 40.43 30.54
N ASP A 14 23.02 40.57 31.82
CA ASP A 14 23.28 39.56 32.85
C ASP A 14 22.25 38.40 32.75
N MET A 15 21.00 38.69 32.46
CA MET A 15 19.99 37.68 32.15
C MET A 15 20.35 36.83 30.90
N LYS A 16 20.81 37.46 29.81
CA LYS A 16 21.26 36.72 28.63
C LYS A 16 22.45 35.80 28.92
N LYS A 17 23.44 36.24 29.72
CA LYS A 17 24.58 35.39 30.13
C LYS A 17 24.12 34.20 30.98
N ARG A 18 23.23 34.42 31.94
CA ARG A 18 22.74 33.37 32.84
C ARG A 18 21.84 32.38 32.12
N PHE A 19 21.05 32.83 31.14
CA PHE A 19 20.22 31.98 30.27
C PHE A 19 21.09 31.13 29.33
N LEU A 20 22.17 31.71 28.78
CA LEU A 20 23.13 30.97 27.93
C LEU A 20 23.90 29.91 28.72
N VAL A 21 24.26 30.20 29.98
CA VAL A 21 24.90 29.22 30.87
C VAL A 21 23.95 28.11 31.28
N LEU A 22 22.66 28.40 31.47
CA LEU A 22 21.64 27.39 31.76
C LEU A 22 21.41 26.44 30.57
N LEU A 23 21.45 26.97 29.34
CA LEU A 23 21.37 26.16 28.10
C LEU A 23 22.63 25.30 27.91
N LEU A 24 23.82 25.80 28.25
CA LEU A 24 25.08 25.04 28.16
C LEU A 24 25.19 23.95 29.23
N VAL A 25 24.65 24.17 30.43
CA VAL A 25 24.63 23.17 31.52
C VAL A 25 23.62 22.03 31.24
N LEU A 26 22.59 22.31 30.43
CA LEU A 26 21.58 21.32 30.08
C LEU A 26 21.97 20.47 28.87
N GLY A 27 23.12 20.75 28.20
CA GLY A 27 23.59 19.96 27.07
C GLY A 27 22.59 19.87 25.90
N LEU A 28 21.77 20.90 25.75
CA LEU A 28 20.77 20.97 24.68
C LEU A 28 21.37 21.69 23.48
N ASP A 29 22.06 20.96 22.63
CA ASP A 29 22.30 21.41 21.26
C ASP A 29 20.95 21.39 20.51
N PHE A 30 20.25 22.52 20.49
CA PHE A 30 19.10 22.75 19.65
C PHE A 30 19.54 22.93 18.19
N ASN A 31 20.08 21.90 17.56
CA ASN A 31 20.06 21.78 16.12
C ASN A 31 18.68 21.27 15.71
N ILE A 32 17.69 22.18 15.65
CA ILE A 32 16.44 21.90 14.95
C ILE A 32 16.78 21.97 13.45
N SER A 33 17.34 20.89 12.95
CA SER A 33 17.38 20.64 11.51
C SER A 33 15.96 20.25 11.11
N PHE A 34 15.25 21.17 10.50
CA PHE A 34 14.08 20.83 9.70
C PHE A 34 14.60 20.09 8.47
N ALA A 35 14.85 18.80 8.61
CA ALA A 35 15.03 17.95 7.45
C ALA A 35 13.71 17.96 6.69
N HIS A 36 13.65 18.69 5.59
CA HIS A 36 12.71 18.40 4.53
C HIS A 36 13.09 16.98 4.08
N ALA A 37 12.23 16.01 4.38
CA ALA A 37 12.33 14.71 3.76
C ALA A 37 12.11 14.95 2.27
N ASP A 38 13.17 14.80 1.48
CA ASP A 38 13.12 14.98 0.05
C ASP A 38 12.11 14.01 -0.53
N ASP A 39 11.16 14.57 -1.27
CA ASP A 39 10.09 13.89 -2.01
C ASP A 39 10.66 13.14 -3.24
N GLU A 40 11.98 12.85 -3.27
CA GLU A 40 12.70 12.22 -4.38
C GLU A 40 12.16 10.82 -4.75
N LEU A 41 11.53 10.14 -3.79
CA LEU A 41 10.92 8.82 -4.03
C LEU A 41 9.78 8.81 -5.06
N PHE A 42 9.17 9.97 -5.32
CA PHE A 42 7.93 10.05 -6.09
C PHE A 42 8.06 10.97 -7.31
N HIS A 43 9.19 10.98 -7.99
CA HIS A 43 9.26 11.60 -9.31
C HIS A 43 8.41 10.78 -10.30
N PRO A 44 7.35 11.37 -10.88
CA PRO A 44 6.48 10.67 -11.82
C PRO A 44 7.29 10.13 -13.00
N ILE A 45 7.01 8.89 -13.38
CA ILE A 45 7.53 8.32 -14.61
C ILE A 45 6.54 8.65 -15.73
N GLU A 46 7.00 9.41 -16.70
CA GLU A 46 6.24 9.67 -17.93
C GLU A 46 6.52 8.54 -18.93
N ILE A 47 5.46 7.93 -19.42
CA ILE A 47 5.53 6.97 -20.52
C ILE A 47 5.46 7.76 -21.81
N LYS A 48 6.51 7.63 -22.65
CA LYS A 48 6.60 8.33 -23.94
C LYS A 48 5.78 7.63 -25.01
N ASP A 49 5.19 8.42 -25.92
CA ASP A 49 4.53 7.89 -27.11
C ASP A 49 5.48 7.01 -27.94
N GLY A 50 4.97 5.91 -28.46
CA GLY A 50 5.71 4.94 -29.25
C GLY A 50 6.61 3.98 -28.44
N SER A 51 6.69 4.14 -27.12
CA SER A 51 7.45 3.22 -26.25
C SER A 51 6.85 1.83 -26.22
N SER A 52 7.68 0.82 -25.98
CA SER A 52 7.23 -0.55 -25.75
C SER A 52 7.39 -0.85 -24.26
N ILE A 53 6.29 -1.05 -23.56
CA ILE A 53 6.26 -1.23 -22.10
C ILE A 53 6.04 -2.69 -21.71
N SER A 54 6.77 -3.13 -20.70
CA SER A 54 6.60 -4.44 -20.05
C SER A 54 5.73 -4.31 -18.81
N ILE A 55 5.35 -5.45 -18.22
CA ILE A 55 4.62 -5.48 -16.94
C ILE A 55 5.41 -4.82 -15.81
N LEU A 56 6.74 -4.95 -15.80
CA LEU A 56 7.61 -4.32 -14.79
C LEU A 56 7.65 -2.81 -14.94
N ASP A 57 7.69 -2.29 -16.18
CA ASP A 57 7.64 -0.85 -16.44
C ASP A 57 6.30 -0.25 -15.97
N CYS A 58 5.19 -0.98 -16.17
CA CYS A 58 3.87 -0.58 -15.67
C CYS A 58 3.82 -0.53 -14.13
N VAL A 59 4.39 -1.54 -13.47
CA VAL A 59 4.45 -1.60 -12.00
C VAL A 59 5.33 -0.47 -11.45
N ALA A 60 6.51 -0.24 -12.04
CA ALA A 60 7.41 0.84 -11.63
C ALA A 60 6.75 2.22 -11.78
N SER A 61 6.03 2.45 -12.89
CA SER A 61 5.25 3.67 -13.10
C SER A 61 4.15 3.83 -12.05
N ALA A 62 3.37 2.76 -11.79
CA ALA A 62 2.31 2.77 -10.79
C ALA A 62 2.84 3.12 -9.39
N PHE A 63 3.97 2.54 -8.99
CA PHE A 63 4.56 2.79 -7.66
C PHE A 63 5.00 4.25 -7.49
N LYS A 64 5.64 4.83 -8.49
CA LYS A 64 6.09 6.22 -8.43
C LYS A 64 4.96 7.24 -8.53
N ASN A 65 3.92 6.92 -9.29
CA ASN A 65 2.83 7.86 -9.54
C ASN A 65 1.67 7.75 -8.52
N SER A 66 1.54 6.60 -7.82
CA SER A 66 0.36 6.30 -7.00
C SER A 66 0.13 7.26 -5.82
N PRO A 67 -0.97 8.02 -5.80
CA PRO A 67 -1.36 8.81 -4.63
C PRO A 67 -1.74 7.92 -3.43
N LYS A 68 -2.20 6.68 -3.68
CA LYS A 68 -2.54 5.70 -2.65
C LYS A 68 -1.30 5.30 -1.85
N ILE A 69 -0.19 5.02 -2.55
CA ILE A 69 1.10 4.68 -1.93
C ILE A 69 1.66 5.89 -1.18
N LYS A 70 1.63 7.09 -1.79
CA LYS A 70 2.04 8.34 -1.13
C LYS A 70 1.26 8.59 0.16
N ARG A 71 -0.06 8.39 0.13
CA ARG A 71 -0.90 8.53 1.33
C ARG A 71 -0.44 7.59 2.44
N ARG A 72 -0.22 6.31 2.15
CA ARG A 72 0.26 5.33 3.14
C ARG A 72 1.66 5.65 3.65
N LYS A 73 2.52 6.22 2.80
CA LYS A 73 3.84 6.73 3.23
C LYS A 73 3.71 7.85 4.25
N TYR A 74 2.83 8.83 3.99
CA TYR A 74 2.59 9.91 4.94
C TYR A 74 1.93 9.43 6.24
N GLU A 75 1.02 8.46 6.19
CA GLU A 75 0.45 7.81 7.37
C GLU A 75 1.54 7.11 8.21
N LEU A 76 2.51 6.45 7.57
CA LEU A 76 3.69 5.89 8.24
C LEU A 76 4.57 6.99 8.88
N ASP A 77 4.79 8.10 8.19
CA ASP A 77 5.60 9.20 8.73
C ASP A 77 4.88 9.90 9.91
N ILE A 78 3.55 9.98 9.90
CA ILE A 78 2.74 10.39 11.06
C ILE A 78 2.95 9.42 12.23
N ALA A 79 2.89 8.11 12.00
CA ALA A 79 3.10 7.10 13.05
C ALA A 79 4.53 7.16 13.63
N LYS A 80 5.54 7.38 12.78
CA LYS A 80 6.93 7.63 13.25
C LYS A 80 7.02 8.88 14.11
N SER A 81 6.33 9.96 13.71
CA SER A 81 6.29 11.21 14.47
C SER A 81 5.60 11.04 15.82
N ASN A 82 4.48 10.30 15.86
CA ASN A 82 3.77 9.99 17.11
C ASN A 82 4.66 9.18 18.07
N LEU A 83 5.43 8.22 17.56
CA LEU A 83 6.42 7.51 18.34
C LEU A 83 7.51 8.48 18.88
N GLY A 84 7.96 9.43 18.07
CA GLY A 84 8.87 10.50 18.48
C GLY A 84 8.29 11.34 19.62
N VAL A 85 7.02 11.72 19.50
CA VAL A 85 6.27 12.44 20.57
C VAL A 85 6.17 11.58 21.83
N ALA A 86 5.83 10.29 21.72
CA ALA A 86 5.77 9.39 22.87
C ALA A 86 7.13 9.28 23.60
N ARG A 87 8.22 9.18 22.85
CA ARG A 87 9.60 9.15 23.38
C ARG A 87 10.01 10.47 24.03
N SER A 88 9.43 11.59 23.58
CA SER A 88 9.71 12.91 24.17
C SER A 88 9.28 13.03 25.64
N ALA A 89 8.40 12.15 26.14
CA ALA A 89 8.03 12.08 27.54
C ALA A 89 9.23 11.80 28.50
N TYR A 90 10.33 11.26 27.96
CA TYR A 90 11.58 11.12 28.74
C TYR A 90 12.44 12.37 28.78
N PHE A 91 12.12 13.39 28.00
CA PHE A 91 12.85 14.66 27.99
C PHE A 91 12.20 15.67 28.94
N PRO A 92 12.97 16.67 29.45
CA PRO A 92 12.41 17.71 30.28
C PRO A 92 11.49 18.63 29.46
N VAL A 93 10.40 19.08 30.10
CA VAL A 93 9.49 20.09 29.56
C VAL A 93 9.87 21.43 30.13
N ILE A 94 10.14 22.41 29.27
CA ILE A 94 10.45 23.78 29.63
C ILE A 94 9.17 24.63 29.50
N ASN A 95 8.74 25.24 30.58
CA ASN A 95 7.62 26.17 30.59
C ASN A 95 8.13 27.57 30.85
N ALA A 96 7.79 28.52 30.00
CA ALA A 96 8.07 29.94 30.21
C ALA A 96 6.73 30.70 30.21
N GLY A 97 6.53 31.55 31.18
CA GLY A 97 5.29 32.30 31.32
C GLY A 97 5.54 33.75 31.73
N VAL A 98 4.73 34.64 31.19
CA VAL A 98 4.61 36.02 31.61
C VAL A 98 3.14 36.25 31.94
N GLY A 99 2.87 36.71 33.11
CA GLY A 99 1.51 37.04 33.57
C GLY A 99 1.45 38.44 34.17
N PHE A 100 0.29 39.07 34.07
CA PHE A 100 -0.04 40.28 34.76
C PHE A 100 -1.21 39.97 35.68
N TYR A 101 -1.02 40.19 36.98
CA TYR A 101 -2.05 39.95 37.98
C TYR A 101 -2.52 41.30 38.54
N ASN A 102 -3.80 41.43 38.68
CA ASN A 102 -4.41 42.52 39.41
C ASN A 102 -4.88 41.98 40.77
N GLU A 103 -4.16 42.30 41.82
CA GLU A 103 -4.47 41.86 43.18
C GLU A 103 -5.28 42.95 43.90
N ASN A 104 -6.54 42.66 44.20
CA ASN A 104 -7.36 43.51 45.04
C ASN A 104 -7.45 42.86 46.43
N ASN A 105 -6.62 43.31 47.35
CA ASN A 105 -6.59 42.82 48.75
C ASN A 105 -7.51 43.67 49.60
N SER A 106 -8.71 43.14 49.94
CA SER A 106 -9.77 43.83 50.68
C SER A 106 -9.52 43.93 52.20
N ASP A 107 -8.48 43.25 52.71
CA ASP A 107 -8.29 43.08 54.16
C ASP A 107 -7.45 44.17 54.84
N ASN A 108 -6.98 45.17 54.11
CA ASN A 108 -6.19 46.26 54.68
C ASN A 108 -6.97 47.56 54.65
N ILE A 109 -7.66 47.84 55.77
CA ILE A 109 -8.53 49.02 55.99
C ILE A 109 -7.75 50.36 55.96
N TYR A 110 -6.45 50.35 55.93
CA TYR A 110 -5.58 51.54 56.08
C TYR A 110 -4.79 52.00 54.85
N TYR A 111 -4.90 51.31 53.71
CA TYR A 111 -4.15 51.74 52.53
C TYR A 111 -5.01 51.99 51.32
N ASN A 112 -4.85 53.14 50.68
CA ASN A 112 -5.43 53.58 49.42
C ASN A 112 -5.39 52.48 48.37
N ARG A 113 -6.53 52.15 47.78
CA ARG A 113 -6.69 51.21 46.66
C ARG A 113 -5.88 51.68 45.46
N HIS A 114 -4.67 51.22 45.30
CA HIS A 114 -3.93 51.35 44.05
C HIS A 114 -4.01 50.03 43.31
N TYR A 115 -4.80 50.02 42.26
CA TYR A 115 -4.75 48.96 41.27
C TYR A 115 -3.37 49.01 40.61
N ARG A 116 -2.55 48.03 40.87
CA ARG A 116 -1.23 47.90 40.25
C ARG A 116 -1.24 46.61 39.44
N GLU A 117 -1.01 46.73 38.12
CA GLU A 117 -0.67 45.59 37.30
C GLU A 117 0.73 45.09 37.68
N LEU A 118 0.79 43.86 38.18
CA LEU A 118 2.04 43.28 38.68
C LEU A 118 2.53 42.23 37.68
N PRO A 119 3.71 42.46 37.06
CA PRO A 119 4.28 41.48 36.19
C PRO A 119 4.80 40.27 36.97
N ASN A 120 4.44 39.09 36.52
CA ASN A 120 5.02 37.83 36.95
C ASN A 120 5.71 37.19 35.75
N VAL A 121 7.00 36.88 35.89
CA VAL A 121 7.78 36.21 34.84
C VAL A 121 8.43 34.98 35.45
N GLY A 122 8.22 33.82 34.81
CA GLY A 122 8.80 32.59 35.31
C GLY A 122 9.24 31.65 34.20
N VAL A 123 10.29 30.90 34.47
CA VAL A 123 10.73 29.77 33.66
C VAL A 123 10.83 28.55 34.57
N SER A 124 10.23 27.45 34.17
CA SER A 124 10.36 26.19 34.89
C SER A 124 10.72 25.05 33.96
N VAL A 125 11.48 24.12 34.47
CA VAL A 125 11.85 22.85 33.80
C VAL A 125 11.27 21.72 34.64
N ASN A 126 10.46 20.89 34.03
CA ASN A 126 9.86 19.72 34.66
C ASN A 126 10.29 18.47 33.94
N LYS A 127 10.76 17.46 34.66
CA LYS A 127 11.15 16.17 34.11
C LYS A 127 10.50 15.02 34.90
N MET A 128 9.81 14.14 34.20
CA MET A 128 9.40 12.89 34.79
C MET A 128 10.63 11.99 34.95
N VAL A 129 10.87 11.54 36.18
CA VAL A 129 12.04 10.70 36.56
C VAL A 129 11.66 9.22 36.52
N TRP A 130 10.49 8.88 37.06
CA TRP A 130 10.04 7.50 37.14
C TRP A 130 8.52 7.40 37.33
N ASP A 131 7.89 6.48 36.59
CA ASP A 131 6.43 6.26 36.59
C ASP A 131 6.05 4.79 36.59
N PHE A 132 6.88 3.92 37.14
CA PHE A 132 6.68 2.48 37.19
C PHE A 132 6.51 1.82 35.81
N GLY A 133 7.03 2.46 34.76
CA GLY A 133 7.00 1.99 33.38
C GLY A 133 5.66 2.23 32.68
N ARG A 134 4.87 3.22 33.12
CA ARG A 134 3.68 3.71 32.43
C ARG A 134 4.07 4.31 31.07
N THR A 135 5.03 5.24 31.06
CA THR A 135 5.58 5.82 29.81
C THR A 135 6.19 4.76 28.92
N THR A 136 6.89 3.76 29.46
CA THR A 136 7.41 2.64 28.65
C THR A 136 6.30 1.87 27.96
N ALA A 137 5.16 1.61 28.65
CA ALA A 137 4.02 0.94 28.04
C ALA A 137 3.39 1.80 26.90
N TYR A 138 3.30 3.11 27.12
CA TYR A 138 2.83 4.06 26.11
C TYR A 138 3.74 4.09 24.87
N ILE A 139 5.05 4.17 25.04
CA ILE A 139 6.02 4.13 23.93
C ILE A 139 5.91 2.81 23.15
N LYS A 140 5.79 1.67 23.86
CA LYS A 140 5.62 0.38 23.19
C LYS A 140 4.30 0.28 22.43
N MET A 141 3.24 0.91 22.92
CA MET A 141 1.98 1.01 22.20
C MET A 141 2.18 1.73 20.86
N GLU A 142 2.85 2.89 20.89
CA GLU A 142 3.16 3.65 19.67
C GLU A 142 4.15 2.93 18.73
N GLU A 143 5.07 2.12 19.27
CA GLU A 143 5.95 1.26 18.47
C GLU A 143 5.14 0.21 17.69
N PHE A 144 4.11 -0.38 18.28
CA PHE A 144 3.23 -1.31 17.58
C PHE A 144 2.32 -0.62 16.56
N TYR A 145 1.82 0.59 16.83
CA TYR A 145 1.09 1.37 15.83
C TYR A 145 1.97 1.75 14.64
N LYS A 146 3.22 2.17 14.89
CA LYS A 146 4.20 2.39 13.80
C LYS A 146 4.43 1.11 12.99
N LEU A 147 4.58 -0.03 13.65
CA LEU A 147 4.74 -1.31 12.97
C LEU A 147 3.50 -1.67 12.13
N GLY A 148 2.29 -1.41 12.64
CA GLY A 148 1.05 -1.56 11.87
C GLY A 148 1.06 -0.69 10.61
N ALA A 149 1.44 0.59 10.73
CA ALA A 149 1.54 1.50 9.58
C ALA A 149 2.61 1.06 8.56
N GLU A 150 3.70 0.42 8.98
CA GLU A 150 4.68 -0.19 8.08
C GLU A 150 4.05 -1.31 7.25
N TYR A 151 3.27 -2.18 7.88
CA TYR A 151 2.55 -3.24 7.16
C TYR A 151 1.43 -2.71 6.25
N GLU A 152 0.70 -1.67 6.64
CA GLU A 152 -0.28 -1.01 5.77
C GLU A 152 0.37 -0.39 4.54
N PHE A 153 1.56 0.19 4.69
CA PHE A 153 2.34 0.68 3.55
C PHE A 153 2.74 -0.48 2.63
N MET A 154 3.22 -1.61 3.18
CA MET A 154 3.53 -2.83 2.41
C MET A 154 2.31 -3.36 1.68
N ASP A 155 1.13 -3.43 2.33
CA ASP A 155 -0.12 -3.84 1.68
C ASP A 155 -0.46 -2.96 0.48
N SER A 156 -0.28 -1.64 0.61
CA SER A 156 -0.55 -0.72 -0.50
C SER A 156 0.33 -0.97 -1.72
N LEU A 157 1.58 -1.39 -1.53
CA LEU A 157 2.48 -1.78 -2.62
C LEU A 157 2.00 -3.09 -3.27
N CYS A 158 1.70 -4.11 -2.46
CA CYS A 158 1.20 -5.39 -2.94
C CYS A 158 -0.11 -5.23 -3.72
N SER A 159 -1.09 -4.53 -3.15
CA SER A 159 -2.38 -4.31 -3.80
C SER A 159 -2.26 -3.54 -5.13
N THR A 160 -1.36 -2.55 -5.21
CA THR A 160 -1.09 -1.82 -6.46
C THR A 160 -0.43 -2.72 -7.50
N LEU A 161 0.54 -3.54 -7.10
CA LEU A 161 1.20 -4.51 -7.98
C LEU A 161 0.20 -5.47 -8.61
N PHE A 162 -0.70 -6.05 -7.81
CA PHE A 162 -1.70 -7.01 -8.30
C PHE A 162 -2.71 -6.35 -9.22
N ASP A 163 -3.17 -5.15 -8.90
CA ASP A 163 -4.11 -4.42 -9.76
C ASP A 163 -3.49 -4.15 -11.14
N VAL A 164 -2.25 -3.67 -11.19
CA VAL A 164 -1.53 -3.45 -12.45
C VAL A 164 -1.36 -4.74 -13.24
N LYS A 165 -0.96 -5.85 -12.59
CA LYS A 165 -0.83 -7.17 -13.25
C LYS A 165 -2.14 -7.61 -13.89
N VAL A 166 -3.26 -7.52 -13.18
CA VAL A 166 -4.58 -7.91 -13.69
C VAL A 166 -4.98 -7.02 -14.88
N LYS A 167 -4.80 -5.70 -14.78
CA LYS A 167 -5.12 -4.76 -15.88
C LYS A 167 -4.24 -4.98 -17.10
N TYR A 168 -2.97 -5.31 -16.90
CA TYR A 168 -2.04 -5.64 -17.96
C TYR A 168 -2.52 -6.88 -18.77
N TYR A 169 -2.89 -7.96 -18.09
CA TYR A 169 -3.39 -9.17 -18.78
C TYR A 169 -4.77 -8.95 -19.42
N ASN A 170 -5.63 -8.11 -18.84
CA ASN A 170 -6.89 -7.72 -19.45
C ASN A 170 -6.67 -6.94 -20.76
N LEU A 171 -5.66 -6.05 -20.81
CA LEU A 171 -5.31 -5.33 -22.02
C LEU A 171 -4.75 -6.28 -23.09
N LEU A 172 -3.89 -7.23 -22.73
CA LEU A 172 -3.40 -8.26 -23.66
C LEU A 172 -4.54 -9.11 -24.22
N LYS A 173 -5.50 -9.52 -23.37
CA LYS A 173 -6.72 -10.22 -23.78
C LYS A 173 -7.51 -9.40 -24.79
N ALA A 174 -7.79 -8.13 -24.48
CA ALA A 174 -8.55 -7.26 -25.36
C ALA A 174 -7.82 -7.02 -26.70
N LYS A 175 -6.48 -6.90 -26.70
CA LYS A 175 -5.65 -6.82 -27.90
C LYS A 175 -5.81 -8.07 -28.78
N ALA A 176 -5.78 -9.25 -28.16
CA ALA A 176 -5.94 -10.52 -28.87
C ALA A 176 -7.33 -10.66 -29.51
N LEU A 177 -8.39 -10.36 -28.76
CA LEU A 177 -9.76 -10.41 -29.27
C LEU A 177 -10.01 -9.38 -30.40
N LEU A 178 -9.43 -8.18 -30.29
CA LEU A 178 -9.47 -7.18 -31.35
C LEU A 178 -8.82 -7.69 -32.64
N GLN A 179 -7.68 -8.40 -32.53
CA GLN A 179 -7.02 -8.99 -33.71
C GLN A 179 -7.91 -10.03 -34.38
N VAL A 180 -8.57 -10.88 -33.58
CA VAL A 180 -9.56 -11.84 -34.11
C VAL A 180 -10.71 -11.15 -34.85
N ALA A 181 -11.28 -10.12 -34.25
CA ALA A 181 -12.37 -9.35 -34.84
C ALA A 181 -11.96 -8.67 -36.15
N LYS A 182 -10.77 -8.04 -36.19
CA LYS A 182 -10.23 -7.44 -37.43
C LYS A 182 -10.02 -8.46 -38.53
N ASN A 183 -9.47 -9.62 -38.22
CA ASN A 183 -9.30 -10.72 -39.17
C ASN A 183 -10.65 -11.22 -39.70
N ASN A 184 -11.68 -11.29 -38.83
CA ASN A 184 -13.04 -11.64 -39.25
C ASN A 184 -13.63 -10.64 -40.26
N VAL A 185 -13.44 -9.33 -40.06
CA VAL A 185 -13.87 -8.29 -41.01
C VAL A 185 -13.18 -8.49 -42.34
N GLU A 186 -11.87 -8.72 -42.36
CA GLU A 186 -11.12 -8.95 -43.62
C GLU A 186 -11.60 -10.16 -44.39
N ILE A 187 -11.82 -11.24 -43.69
CA ILE A 187 -12.39 -12.48 -44.26
C ILE A 187 -13.75 -12.20 -44.87
N ASN A 188 -14.70 -11.55 -44.19
CA ASN A 188 -16.02 -11.24 -44.70
C ASN A 188 -15.96 -10.25 -45.86
N ARG A 189 -15.05 -9.26 -45.85
CA ARG A 189 -14.81 -8.35 -46.95
C ARG A 189 -14.36 -9.08 -48.23
N ASN A 190 -13.52 -10.09 -48.10
CA ASN A 190 -13.09 -10.91 -49.22
C ASN A 190 -14.26 -11.77 -49.79
N PHE A 191 -15.19 -12.21 -48.91
CA PHE A 191 -16.39 -12.93 -49.40
C PHE A 191 -17.35 -12.05 -50.20
N VAL A 192 -17.58 -10.82 -49.82
CA VAL A 192 -18.38 -9.87 -50.62
C VAL A 192 -17.83 -9.73 -52.05
N LYS A 193 -16.48 -9.83 -52.22
CA LYS A 193 -15.85 -9.76 -53.54
C LYS A 193 -16.06 -11.03 -54.38
N ILE A 194 -16.24 -12.19 -53.75
CA ILE A 194 -16.27 -13.51 -54.41
C ILE A 194 -17.72 -14.01 -54.62
N ALA A 195 -18.71 -13.43 -53.94
CA ALA A 195 -20.11 -13.82 -54.02
C ALA A 195 -20.64 -13.71 -55.46
N LYS A 196 -21.14 -14.84 -56.00
CA LYS A 196 -21.56 -14.93 -57.40
C LYS A 196 -23.08 -14.78 -57.60
N SER A 197 -23.89 -15.03 -56.57
CA SER A 197 -25.34 -14.93 -56.63
C SER A 197 -25.84 -13.71 -55.86
N ALA A 198 -26.98 -13.14 -56.25
CA ALA A 198 -27.59 -12.02 -55.57
C ALA A 198 -27.98 -12.31 -54.10
N PRO A 199 -28.55 -13.48 -53.74
CA PRO A 199 -28.81 -13.88 -52.37
C PRO A 199 -27.52 -13.99 -51.53
N ASP A 200 -26.46 -14.62 -52.07
CA ASP A 200 -25.18 -14.77 -51.38
C ASP A 200 -24.52 -13.42 -51.14
N LEU A 201 -24.61 -12.50 -52.11
CA LEU A 201 -24.08 -11.14 -51.97
C LEU A 201 -24.80 -10.36 -50.84
N THR A 202 -26.13 -10.52 -50.73
CA THR A 202 -26.91 -9.86 -49.68
C THR A 202 -26.53 -10.39 -48.31
N THR A 203 -26.43 -11.71 -48.16
CA THR A 203 -25.99 -12.36 -46.91
C THR A 203 -24.56 -12.03 -46.59
N ALA A 204 -23.66 -11.99 -47.58
CA ALA A 204 -22.24 -11.59 -47.34
C ALA A 204 -22.10 -10.13 -46.86
N LYS A 205 -22.91 -9.21 -47.39
CA LYS A 205 -22.95 -7.83 -46.93
C LYS A 205 -23.47 -7.70 -45.49
N LEU A 206 -24.53 -8.48 -45.16
CA LEU A 206 -25.05 -8.52 -43.79
C LEU A 206 -23.97 -9.00 -42.82
N ASN A 207 -23.32 -10.10 -43.11
CA ASN A 207 -22.27 -10.68 -42.28
C ASN A 207 -21.04 -9.78 -42.16
N LEU A 208 -20.70 -9.03 -43.24
CA LEU A 208 -19.65 -8.01 -43.15
C LEU A 208 -20.04 -6.89 -42.18
N SER A 209 -21.29 -6.40 -42.27
CA SER A 209 -21.78 -5.38 -41.35
C SER A 209 -21.77 -5.85 -39.88
N GLU A 210 -22.21 -7.11 -39.62
CA GLU A 210 -22.11 -7.71 -38.28
C GLU A 210 -20.67 -7.81 -37.80
N ALA A 211 -19.75 -8.27 -38.66
CA ALA A 211 -18.32 -8.35 -38.32
C ALA A 211 -17.69 -6.95 -38.04
N GLU A 212 -18.11 -5.94 -38.80
CA GLU A 212 -17.64 -4.54 -38.55
C GLU A 212 -18.16 -4.02 -37.22
N VAL A 213 -19.41 -4.31 -36.83
CA VAL A 213 -19.95 -3.97 -35.49
C VAL A 213 -19.15 -4.69 -34.40
N MET A 214 -18.92 -5.99 -34.52
CA MET A 214 -18.11 -6.76 -33.55
C MET A 214 -16.67 -6.21 -33.45
N ALA A 215 -16.08 -5.78 -34.55
CA ALA A 215 -14.75 -5.20 -34.54
C ALA A 215 -14.72 -3.83 -33.83
N LEU A 216 -15.75 -3.00 -33.99
CA LEU A 216 -15.90 -1.74 -33.27
C LEU A 216 -16.09 -1.97 -31.76
N GLU A 217 -16.88 -2.98 -31.39
CA GLU A 217 -17.03 -3.37 -29.97
C GLU A 217 -15.70 -3.87 -29.36
N ALA A 218 -14.96 -4.69 -30.10
CA ALA A 218 -13.65 -5.18 -29.66
C ALA A 218 -12.63 -4.04 -29.58
N GLU A 219 -12.68 -3.07 -30.49
CA GLU A 219 -11.84 -1.87 -30.45
C GLU A 219 -12.16 -1.00 -29.24
N ASN A 220 -13.43 -0.77 -28.95
CA ASN A 220 -13.86 -0.05 -27.74
C ASN A 220 -13.40 -0.79 -26.47
N ASN A 221 -13.52 -2.10 -26.41
CA ASN A 221 -13.05 -2.90 -25.28
C ASN A 221 -11.53 -2.81 -25.11
N TYR A 222 -10.76 -2.77 -26.20
CA TYR A 222 -9.32 -2.56 -26.16
C TYR A 222 -8.97 -1.18 -25.62
N TYR A 223 -9.63 -0.11 -26.08
CA TYR A 223 -9.42 1.23 -25.56
C TYR A 223 -9.79 1.37 -24.09
N ASN A 224 -10.90 0.75 -23.66
CA ASN A 224 -11.32 0.75 -22.26
C ASN A 224 -10.29 0.01 -21.39
N ALA A 225 -9.80 -1.14 -21.81
CA ALA A 225 -8.77 -1.89 -21.10
C ALA A 225 -7.45 -1.10 -21.00
N ARG A 226 -7.12 -0.28 -22.03
CA ARG A 226 -5.96 0.61 -22.01
C ARG A 226 -6.15 1.77 -21.04
N VAL A 227 -7.34 2.37 -20.99
CA VAL A 227 -7.70 3.39 -20.00
C VAL A 227 -7.61 2.82 -18.58
N ASP A 228 -8.10 1.60 -18.39
CA ASP A 228 -8.02 0.91 -17.10
C ASP A 228 -6.56 0.69 -16.64
N LEU A 229 -5.68 0.27 -17.56
CA LEU A 229 -4.26 0.12 -17.25
C LEU A 229 -3.59 1.47 -16.96
N ASN A 230 -3.88 2.51 -17.76
CA ASN A 230 -3.38 3.87 -17.51
C ASN A 230 -3.82 4.40 -16.14
N ASN A 231 -5.08 4.15 -15.77
CA ASN A 231 -5.60 4.50 -14.46
C ASN A 231 -4.89 3.75 -13.32
N SER A 232 -4.58 2.46 -13.50
CA SER A 232 -3.84 1.69 -12.49
C SER A 232 -2.37 2.15 -12.36
N MET A 233 -1.79 2.73 -13.41
CA MET A 233 -0.47 3.37 -13.39
C MET A 233 -0.51 4.84 -12.93
N TYR A 234 -1.71 5.39 -12.66
CA TYR A 234 -1.92 6.79 -12.28
C TYR A 234 -1.29 7.80 -13.26
N LEU A 235 -1.44 7.56 -14.57
CA LEU A 235 -0.96 8.47 -15.59
C LEU A 235 -1.93 9.64 -15.79
N ASP A 236 -1.40 10.87 -15.86
CA ASP A 236 -2.19 12.08 -16.15
C ASP A 236 -2.55 12.22 -17.62
N SER A 237 -1.91 11.44 -18.49
CA SER A 237 -2.10 11.44 -19.95
C SER A 237 -2.44 10.05 -20.46
N GLN A 238 -2.86 9.95 -21.70
CA GLN A 238 -3.09 8.69 -22.40
C GLN A 238 -2.07 8.51 -23.52
N PRO A 239 -0.81 8.15 -23.20
CA PRO A 239 0.23 7.97 -24.18
C PRO A 239 -0.07 6.79 -25.12
N ASP A 240 0.41 6.90 -26.36
CA ASP A 240 0.32 5.80 -27.32
C ASP A 240 1.54 4.90 -27.23
N TYR A 241 1.43 3.86 -26.39
CA TYR A 241 2.48 2.86 -26.21
C TYR A 241 2.08 1.50 -26.78
N LYS A 242 3.09 0.69 -27.06
CA LYS A 242 2.92 -0.73 -27.42
C LYS A 242 3.16 -1.57 -26.18
N ILE A 243 2.20 -2.46 -25.90
CA ILE A 243 2.33 -3.43 -24.81
C ILE A 243 3.17 -4.63 -25.30
N LYS A 244 4.21 -5.01 -24.55
CA LYS A 244 4.99 -6.22 -24.83
C LYS A 244 4.12 -7.44 -24.54
N ASN A 245 4.07 -8.37 -25.50
CA ASN A 245 3.42 -9.65 -25.25
C ASN A 245 4.25 -10.42 -24.22
N THR A 246 3.56 -11.08 -23.29
CA THR A 246 4.21 -12.10 -22.47
C THR A 246 4.50 -13.33 -23.35
N PRO A 247 5.59 -14.09 -23.12
CA PRO A 247 5.98 -15.23 -23.95
C PRO A 247 4.90 -16.31 -24.09
N THR A 248 3.83 -16.26 -23.30
CA THR A 248 2.72 -17.19 -23.36
C THR A 248 1.91 -17.08 -24.65
N PHE A 249 1.90 -15.91 -25.31
CA PHE A 249 1.13 -15.71 -26.55
C PHE A 249 1.74 -14.57 -27.37
N ASP A 250 2.32 -14.90 -28.52
CA ASP A 250 2.74 -13.93 -29.53
C ASP A 250 1.68 -13.91 -30.65
N PHE A 251 0.78 -12.92 -30.61
CA PHE A 251 -0.24 -12.73 -31.64
C PHE A 251 0.17 -11.74 -32.74
N ASP A 252 1.41 -11.24 -32.73
CA ASP A 252 1.85 -10.24 -33.71
C ASP A 252 2.08 -10.81 -35.11
N ASN A 253 1.96 -12.15 -35.28
CA ASN A 253 2.01 -12.81 -36.56
C ASN A 253 0.64 -13.33 -36.98
N ASP A 254 0.12 -12.95 -38.14
CA ASP A 254 -1.11 -13.46 -38.75
C ASP A 254 -1.16 -15.00 -38.86
N TYR A 255 0.02 -15.60 -38.80
CA TYR A 255 0.23 -17.03 -38.77
C TYR A 255 0.01 -17.65 -37.38
N ALA A 256 0.20 -16.88 -36.32
CA ALA A 256 0.13 -17.35 -34.93
C ALA A 256 -1.28 -17.82 -34.53
N TYR A 257 -2.31 -17.26 -35.12
CA TYR A 257 -3.68 -17.63 -34.84
C TYR A 257 -4.00 -19.08 -35.29
N SER A 258 -3.56 -19.45 -36.48
CA SER A 258 -3.68 -20.83 -36.96
C SER A 258 -2.64 -21.77 -36.35
N VAL A 259 -1.49 -21.24 -35.95
CA VAL A 259 -0.38 -21.94 -35.32
C VAL A 259 -0.66 -22.17 -33.83
N ALA A 260 -1.22 -21.19 -33.12
CA ALA A 260 -1.62 -21.36 -31.71
C ALA A 260 -2.64 -22.51 -31.49
N VAL A 261 -3.49 -22.77 -32.49
CA VAL A 261 -4.37 -23.93 -32.46
C VAL A 261 -3.64 -25.23 -32.86
N ARG A 262 -2.58 -25.14 -33.66
CA ARG A 262 -1.83 -26.31 -34.17
C ARG A 262 -0.65 -26.69 -33.33
N GLU A 263 0.12 -25.72 -32.89
CA GLU A 263 1.37 -25.92 -32.13
C GLU A 263 1.12 -25.87 -30.62
N HIS A 264 1.64 -26.78 -29.93
CA HIS A 264 1.28 -27.33 -28.64
C HIS A 264 1.65 -26.48 -27.40
N LYS A 265 1.97 -25.20 -27.49
CA LYS A 265 2.45 -24.44 -26.32
C LYS A 265 1.79 -23.06 -26.13
N PRO A 266 0.49 -23.00 -25.86
CA PRO A 266 -0.19 -21.72 -25.64
C PRO A 266 -0.05 -21.18 -24.22
N TYR A 267 0.34 -21.99 -23.26
CA TYR A 267 0.60 -21.58 -21.88
C TYR A 267 1.61 -22.55 -21.26
N GLU A 268 2.44 -22.05 -20.39
CA GLU A 268 3.27 -22.89 -19.54
C GLU A 268 2.47 -23.31 -18.31
N LYS A 269 2.40 -24.64 -18.09
CA LYS A 269 1.78 -25.15 -16.87
C LYS A 269 2.62 -24.75 -15.70
N TYR A 270 2.07 -23.90 -14.81
CA TYR A 270 2.76 -23.50 -13.61
C TYR A 270 2.64 -24.57 -12.54
N THR A 271 3.78 -24.97 -11.97
CA THR A 271 3.82 -25.91 -10.85
C THR A 271 4.29 -25.17 -9.61
N PHE A 272 3.45 -25.07 -8.60
CA PHE A 272 3.82 -24.42 -7.34
C PHE A 272 4.91 -25.21 -6.62
N PRO A 273 5.94 -24.54 -6.07
CA PRO A 273 7.05 -25.20 -5.36
C PRO A 273 6.65 -25.70 -3.94
N PHE A 274 5.39 -25.60 -3.58
CA PHE A 274 4.86 -25.95 -2.25
C PHE A 274 3.54 -26.69 -2.36
N SER A 275 3.17 -27.43 -1.31
CA SER A 275 1.88 -28.10 -1.21
C SER A 275 0.76 -27.10 -0.88
N ARG A 276 -0.50 -27.47 -1.19
CA ARG A 276 -1.67 -26.61 -0.90
C ARG A 276 -1.91 -26.38 0.59
N GLU A 277 -1.49 -27.30 1.43
CA GLU A 277 -1.52 -27.17 2.89
C GLU A 277 -0.54 -26.10 3.35
N ASN A 278 0.66 -26.11 2.79
CA ASN A 278 1.68 -25.11 3.07
C ASN A 278 1.30 -23.72 2.53
N ALA A 279 0.49 -23.63 1.46
CA ALA A 279 0.03 -22.36 0.90
C ALA A 279 -0.76 -21.52 1.91
N VAL A 280 -1.59 -22.14 2.73
CA VAL A 280 -2.34 -21.44 3.78
C VAL A 280 -1.39 -20.91 4.87
N GLN A 281 -0.38 -21.68 5.24
CA GLN A 281 0.60 -21.23 6.21
C GLN A 281 1.43 -20.07 5.66
N LEU A 282 1.85 -20.15 4.39
CA LEU A 282 2.52 -19.04 3.70
C LEU A 282 1.66 -17.77 3.66
N ALA A 283 0.35 -17.91 3.42
CA ALA A 283 -0.57 -16.78 3.45
C ALA A 283 -0.62 -16.12 4.85
N TYR A 284 -0.65 -16.93 5.93
CA TYR A 284 -0.62 -16.39 7.29
C TYR A 284 0.72 -15.70 7.64
N ASP A 285 1.82 -16.23 7.12
CA ASP A 285 3.16 -15.69 7.42
C ASP A 285 3.46 -14.42 6.61
N ASN A 286 2.84 -14.27 5.43
CA ASN A 286 3.14 -13.19 4.50
C ASN A 286 2.06 -12.09 4.45
N SER A 287 0.85 -12.31 4.99
CA SER A 287 -0.24 -11.33 4.90
C SER A 287 0.05 -10.06 5.68
N PRO A 288 0.23 -8.90 5.03
CA PRO A 288 0.43 -7.63 5.71
C PRO A 288 -0.78 -7.25 6.56
N ASP A 289 -2.00 -7.49 6.07
CA ASP A 289 -3.23 -7.20 6.80
C ASP A 289 -3.33 -7.99 8.11
N LEU A 290 -2.93 -9.27 8.10
CA LEU A 290 -2.87 -10.05 9.32
C LEU A 290 -1.83 -9.48 10.29
N MET A 291 -0.68 -9.01 9.79
CA MET A 291 0.36 -8.39 10.61
C MET A 291 -0.09 -7.04 11.19
N VAL A 292 -0.91 -6.27 10.46
CA VAL A 292 -1.57 -5.05 10.98
C VAL A 292 -2.46 -5.40 12.17
N LEU A 293 -3.32 -6.41 12.03
CA LEU A 293 -4.21 -6.84 13.12
C LEU A 293 -3.43 -7.34 14.35
N ILE A 294 -2.37 -8.11 14.15
CA ILE A 294 -1.48 -8.57 15.23
C ILE A 294 -0.79 -7.39 15.91
N SER A 295 -0.30 -6.41 15.14
CA SER A 295 0.32 -5.19 15.67
C SER A 295 -0.68 -4.36 16.47
N THR A 296 -1.90 -4.24 15.99
CA THR A 296 -3.00 -3.55 16.69
C THR A 296 -3.35 -4.25 18.00
N LYS A 297 -3.47 -5.59 18.03
CA LYS A 297 -3.66 -6.36 19.28
C LYS A 297 -2.53 -6.09 20.26
N ASN A 298 -1.27 -6.15 19.80
CA ASN A 298 -0.12 -5.87 20.64
C ASN A 298 -0.13 -4.44 21.21
N ALA A 299 -0.56 -3.46 20.41
CA ALA A 299 -0.76 -2.09 20.87
C ALA A 299 -1.84 -2.01 21.97
N MET A 300 -2.99 -2.68 21.78
CA MET A 300 -4.06 -2.74 22.79
C MET A 300 -3.60 -3.40 24.09
N GLU A 301 -2.77 -4.46 24.03
CA GLU A 301 -2.16 -5.07 25.22
C GLU A 301 -1.24 -4.08 25.97
N GLN A 302 -0.46 -3.26 25.25
CA GLN A 302 0.35 -2.22 25.90
C GLN A 302 -0.52 -1.08 26.47
N SER A 303 -1.62 -0.73 25.79
CA SER A 303 -2.63 0.21 26.29
C SER A 303 -3.24 -0.29 27.61
N LEU A 304 -3.61 -1.57 27.68
CA LEU A 304 -4.10 -2.21 28.91
C LEU A 304 -3.05 -2.14 30.03
N LYS A 305 -1.77 -2.40 29.73
CA LYS A 305 -0.66 -2.27 30.70
C LYS A 305 -0.48 -0.81 31.14
N TYR A 306 -0.59 0.14 30.22
CA TYR A 306 -0.57 1.58 30.52
C TYR A 306 -1.70 1.95 31.49
N ILE A 307 -2.94 1.57 31.20
CA ILE A 307 -4.12 1.84 32.03
C ILE A 307 -3.96 1.22 33.41
N ARG A 308 -3.51 -0.04 33.51
CA ARG A 308 -3.29 -0.71 34.80
C ARG A 308 -2.24 -0.01 35.65
N LYS A 309 -1.36 0.83 35.07
CA LYS A 309 -0.31 1.57 35.76
C LYS A 309 -0.67 3.03 36.08
N THR A 310 -1.84 3.51 35.64
CA THR A 310 -2.25 4.91 35.86
C THR A 310 -2.45 5.26 37.35
N TYR A 311 -2.75 4.28 38.20
CA TYR A 311 -2.90 4.50 39.64
C TYR A 311 -1.55 4.57 40.38
N LEU A 312 -0.48 4.10 39.78
CA LEU A 312 0.84 4.14 40.39
C LEU A 312 1.38 5.59 40.40
N PRO A 313 2.07 6.00 41.49
CA PRO A 313 2.57 7.35 41.57
C PRO A 313 3.63 7.63 40.51
N ALA A 314 3.73 8.89 40.10
CA ALA A 314 4.79 9.37 39.21
C ALA A 314 5.76 10.28 40.00
N LEU A 315 7.05 9.97 39.87
CA LEU A 315 8.13 10.79 40.44
C LEU A 315 8.61 11.79 39.40
N SER A 316 8.51 13.07 39.69
CA SER A 316 8.99 14.15 38.84
C SER A 316 9.96 15.06 39.59
N ALA A 317 10.94 15.58 38.87
CA ALA A 317 11.82 16.63 39.35
C ALA A 317 11.47 17.95 38.64
N SER A 318 11.47 19.04 39.39
CA SER A 318 11.19 20.37 38.87
C SER A 318 12.23 21.37 39.34
N ALA A 319 12.60 22.28 38.46
CA ALA A 319 13.41 23.47 38.82
C ALA A 319 12.75 24.68 38.15
N GLY A 320 12.54 25.74 38.90
CA GLY A 320 11.91 26.96 38.40
C GLY A 320 12.58 28.22 38.97
N TYR A 321 12.67 29.24 38.13
CA TYR A 321 13.06 30.57 38.54
C TYR A 321 11.95 31.54 38.12
N GLY A 322 11.46 32.30 39.09
CA GLY A 322 10.41 33.27 38.86
C GLY A 322 10.70 34.61 39.50
N TYR A 323 10.23 35.66 38.84
CA TYR A 323 10.14 36.99 39.38
C TYR A 323 8.68 37.34 39.61
N ASN A 324 8.31 37.47 40.87
CA ASN A 324 6.98 37.91 41.29
C ASN A 324 7.09 39.33 41.84
N ASN A 325 6.30 40.22 41.28
CA ASN A 325 6.16 41.57 41.86
C ASN A 325 4.80 41.61 42.56
N SER A 326 4.82 41.64 43.89
CA SER A 326 3.60 41.81 44.70
C SER A 326 3.55 43.22 45.27
N ASN A 327 2.36 43.64 45.77
CA ASN A 327 2.19 44.95 46.39
C ASN A 327 3.07 45.18 47.66
N GLN A 328 3.61 44.09 48.21
CA GLN A 328 4.43 44.15 49.44
C GLN A 328 5.92 44.03 49.16
N ALA A 329 6.36 43.30 48.15
CA ALA A 329 7.76 43.16 47.76
C ALA A 329 7.93 42.55 46.38
N SER A 330 8.97 42.92 45.66
CA SER A 330 9.43 42.19 44.47
C SER A 330 10.39 41.09 44.91
N ASN A 331 10.04 39.83 44.59
CA ASN A 331 10.83 38.67 44.99
C ASN A 331 11.26 37.84 43.78
N ASN A 332 12.57 37.54 43.76
CA ASN A 332 13.09 36.46 42.92
C ASN A 332 12.97 35.14 43.69
N SER A 333 12.35 34.13 43.08
CA SER A 333 12.24 32.82 43.69
C SER A 333 12.93 31.76 42.82
N LEU A 334 13.82 30.98 43.43
CA LEU A 334 14.35 29.74 42.86
C LEU A 334 13.70 28.58 43.58
N GLN A 335 13.01 27.74 42.84
CA GLN A 335 12.36 26.53 43.36
C GLN A 335 13.00 25.30 42.74
N ILE A 336 13.47 24.39 43.56
CA ILE A 336 13.93 23.06 43.13
C ILE A 336 13.15 22.04 43.96
N GLY A 337 12.53 21.11 43.32
CA GLY A 337 11.68 20.14 44.00
C GLY A 337 11.63 18.79 43.34
N VAL A 338 11.32 17.79 44.14
CA VAL A 338 10.99 16.44 43.69
C VAL A 338 9.56 16.14 44.18
N ASN A 339 8.69 15.80 43.27
CA ASN A 339 7.29 15.59 43.55
C ASN A 339 6.91 14.14 43.25
N LEU A 340 6.22 13.49 44.18
CA LEU A 340 5.58 12.18 43.98
C LEU A 340 4.08 12.40 43.96
N THR A 341 3.46 12.20 42.81
CA THR A 341 2.02 12.45 42.60
C THR A 341 1.31 11.18 42.21
N SER A 342 0.15 10.94 42.80
CA SER A 342 -0.76 9.84 42.41
C SER A 342 -2.20 10.37 42.45
N ASN A 343 -2.93 10.21 41.36
CA ASN A 343 -4.34 10.51 41.29
C ASN A 343 -5.10 9.19 41.02
N VAL A 344 -5.92 8.76 41.92
CA VAL A 344 -6.63 7.48 41.84
C VAL A 344 -8.13 7.67 41.99
N ASN A 345 -8.87 7.34 40.93
CA ASN A 345 -10.29 7.04 41.00
C ASN A 345 -10.50 5.56 40.78
N PHE A 346 -10.76 4.81 41.84
CA PHE A 346 -10.84 3.34 41.77
C PHE A 346 -12.00 2.84 40.91
N MET A 347 -13.13 3.57 40.86
CA MET A 347 -14.27 3.16 40.03
C MET A 347 -13.97 3.37 38.56
N GLU A 348 -13.41 4.51 38.21
CA GLU A 348 -12.94 4.82 36.84
C GLU A 348 -11.89 3.80 36.39
N LEU A 349 -10.88 3.54 37.22
CA LEU A 349 -9.82 2.57 36.93
C LEU A 349 -10.38 1.18 36.66
N LYS A 350 -11.34 0.71 37.48
CA LYS A 350 -11.99 -0.59 37.33
C LYS A 350 -12.69 -0.71 35.98
N HIS A 351 -13.45 0.31 35.59
CA HIS A 351 -14.18 0.29 34.32
C HIS A 351 -13.25 0.50 33.13
N SER A 352 -12.20 1.32 33.23
CA SER A 352 -11.18 1.52 32.20
C SER A 352 -10.40 0.23 31.92
N ILE A 353 -10.00 -0.50 32.97
CA ILE A 353 -9.33 -1.82 32.82
C ILE A 353 -10.27 -2.81 32.12
N LYS A 354 -11.55 -2.89 32.55
CA LYS A 354 -12.52 -3.79 31.91
C LYS A 354 -12.77 -3.42 30.45
N GLY A 355 -12.83 -2.13 30.11
CA GLY A 355 -12.99 -1.66 28.74
C GLY A 355 -11.77 -2.01 27.88
N ALA A 356 -10.55 -1.76 28.38
CA ALA A 356 -9.33 -2.07 27.67
C ALA A 356 -9.12 -3.60 27.49
N ASP A 357 -9.50 -4.41 28.48
CA ASP A 357 -9.46 -5.88 28.37
C ASP A 357 -10.44 -6.38 27.29
N ALA A 358 -11.63 -5.79 27.23
CA ALA A 358 -12.59 -6.07 26.15
C ALA A 358 -12.07 -5.68 24.76
N GLN A 359 -11.29 -4.59 24.64
CA GLN A 359 -10.65 -4.20 23.39
C GLN A 359 -9.58 -5.20 22.94
N VAL A 360 -8.78 -5.73 23.87
CA VAL A 360 -7.80 -6.81 23.55
C VAL A 360 -8.51 -8.06 23.05
N ASN A 361 -9.59 -8.47 23.72
CA ASN A 361 -10.39 -9.63 23.32
C ASN A 361 -11.07 -9.42 21.96
N LEU A 362 -11.54 -8.20 21.67
CA LEU A 362 -12.09 -7.83 20.37
C LEU A 362 -11.02 -7.99 19.26
N ALA A 363 -9.84 -7.42 19.46
CA ALA A 363 -8.73 -7.54 18.51
C ALA A 363 -8.30 -9.00 18.29
N ASP A 364 -8.31 -9.82 19.31
CA ASP A 364 -8.01 -11.27 19.19
C ASP A 364 -9.07 -12.01 18.36
N ASN A 365 -10.34 -11.65 18.55
CA ASN A 365 -11.43 -12.20 17.76
C ASN A 365 -11.35 -11.77 16.28
N GLU A 366 -10.97 -10.52 16.00
CA GLU A 366 -10.73 -10.01 14.64
C GLU A 366 -9.63 -10.78 13.93
N ILE A 367 -8.51 -11.07 14.63
CA ILE A 367 -7.43 -11.92 14.10
C ILE A 367 -7.96 -13.32 13.76
N THR A 368 -8.78 -13.89 14.64
CA THR A 368 -9.35 -15.22 14.43
C THR A 368 -10.31 -15.24 13.23
N LEU A 369 -11.13 -14.22 13.10
CA LEU A 369 -12.04 -14.06 11.96
C LEU A 369 -11.26 -13.92 10.65
N PHE A 370 -10.29 -13.00 10.62
CA PHE A 370 -9.46 -12.75 9.44
C PHE A 370 -8.70 -14.01 8.99
N LYS A 371 -8.13 -14.78 9.92
CA LYS A 371 -7.46 -16.05 9.60
C LYS A 371 -8.42 -17.05 8.94
N LYS A 372 -9.69 -17.10 9.36
CA LYS A 372 -10.69 -17.96 8.72
C LYS A 372 -11.01 -17.49 7.31
N ASP A 373 -11.19 -16.17 7.14
CA ASP A 373 -11.49 -15.59 5.83
C ASP A 373 -10.34 -15.82 4.86
N LEU A 374 -9.11 -15.58 5.28
CA LEU A 374 -7.90 -15.82 4.49
C LEU A 374 -7.73 -17.31 4.13
N TYR A 375 -8.04 -18.23 5.06
CA TYR A 375 -8.06 -19.65 4.75
C TYR A 375 -8.98 -19.99 3.59
N TYR A 376 -10.22 -19.47 3.61
CA TYR A 376 -11.18 -19.74 2.54
C TYR A 376 -10.84 -18.98 1.25
N GLU A 377 -10.24 -17.81 1.35
CA GLU A 377 -9.76 -17.05 0.20
C GLU A 377 -8.69 -17.83 -0.57
N VAL A 378 -7.66 -18.31 0.11
CA VAL A 378 -6.61 -19.17 -0.47
C VAL A 378 -7.22 -20.40 -1.12
N LYS A 379 -8.15 -21.09 -0.43
CA LYS A 379 -8.82 -22.28 -1.01
C LYS A 379 -9.63 -21.95 -2.26
N ARG A 380 -10.35 -20.81 -2.28
CA ARG A 380 -11.10 -20.35 -3.47
C ARG A 380 -10.16 -20.02 -4.63
N ALA A 381 -9.05 -19.32 -4.35
CA ALA A 381 -8.07 -18.96 -5.37
C ALA A 381 -7.49 -20.21 -6.05
N PHE A 382 -7.06 -21.22 -5.28
CA PHE A 382 -6.57 -22.49 -5.83
C PHE A 382 -7.64 -23.25 -6.61
N ASN A 383 -8.88 -23.30 -6.13
CA ASN A 383 -9.96 -23.96 -6.86
C ASN A 383 -10.24 -23.27 -8.20
N ASN A 384 -10.20 -21.94 -8.25
CA ASN A 384 -10.37 -21.17 -9.49
C ASN A 384 -9.19 -21.40 -10.44
N PHE A 385 -7.97 -21.45 -9.94
CA PHE A 385 -6.77 -21.75 -10.71
C PHE A 385 -6.85 -23.13 -11.35
N ASP A 386 -7.13 -24.18 -10.57
CA ASP A 386 -7.28 -25.56 -11.05
C ASP A 386 -8.38 -25.70 -12.11
N ARG A 387 -9.50 -25.01 -11.90
CA ARG A 387 -10.58 -24.99 -12.86
C ARG A 387 -10.14 -24.33 -14.16
N SER A 388 -9.46 -23.20 -14.09
CA SER A 388 -8.95 -22.46 -15.25
C SER A 388 -7.94 -23.32 -16.02
N GLU A 389 -7.02 -23.99 -15.34
CA GLU A 389 -6.04 -24.88 -15.94
C GLU A 389 -6.72 -26.02 -16.72
N ARG A 390 -7.72 -26.69 -16.11
CA ARG A 390 -8.45 -27.80 -16.74
C ARG A 390 -9.30 -27.38 -17.93
N GLN A 391 -9.73 -26.14 -18.00
CA GLN A 391 -10.56 -25.62 -19.11
C GLN A 391 -9.76 -25.37 -20.39
N ILE A 392 -8.45 -25.11 -20.31
CA ILE A 392 -7.60 -24.77 -21.45
C ILE A 392 -7.54 -25.93 -22.49
N PRO A 393 -7.24 -27.19 -22.10
CA PRO A 393 -7.18 -28.30 -23.05
C PRO A 393 -8.51 -28.52 -23.78
N THR A 394 -9.63 -28.37 -23.06
CA THR A 394 -10.98 -28.52 -23.64
C THR A 394 -11.25 -27.41 -24.66
N ALA A 395 -11.06 -26.16 -24.31
CA ALA A 395 -11.26 -25.02 -25.21
C ALA A 395 -10.36 -25.09 -26.44
N ARG A 396 -9.13 -25.58 -26.29
CA ARG A 396 -8.21 -25.84 -27.39
C ARG A 396 -8.75 -26.90 -28.33
N LEU A 397 -9.28 -28.02 -27.79
CA LEU A 397 -9.87 -29.09 -28.59
C LEU A 397 -11.11 -28.59 -29.36
N GLU A 398 -11.96 -27.79 -28.70
CA GLU A 398 -13.12 -27.13 -29.30
C GLU A 398 -12.71 -26.26 -30.50
N ALA A 399 -11.68 -25.40 -30.33
CA ALA A 399 -11.17 -24.56 -31.39
C ALA A 399 -10.56 -25.37 -32.54
N ALA A 400 -9.84 -26.47 -32.24
CA ALA A 400 -9.30 -27.38 -33.26
C ALA A 400 -10.38 -28.13 -34.04
N GLN A 401 -11.43 -28.59 -33.36
CA GLN A 401 -12.58 -29.24 -34.00
C GLN A 401 -13.38 -28.27 -34.88
N ALA A 402 -13.63 -27.04 -34.37
CA ALA A 402 -14.31 -26.01 -35.15
C ALA A 402 -13.49 -25.61 -36.39
N LEU A 403 -12.15 -25.54 -36.32
CA LEU A 403 -11.28 -25.32 -37.48
C LEU A 403 -11.37 -26.48 -38.50
N ALA A 404 -11.36 -27.71 -38.01
CA ALA A 404 -11.49 -28.89 -38.90
C ALA A 404 -12.84 -28.91 -39.61
N ASN A 405 -13.92 -28.60 -38.87
CA ASN A 405 -15.26 -28.47 -39.45
C ASN A 405 -15.32 -27.35 -40.50
N LEU A 406 -14.78 -26.18 -40.18
CA LEU A 406 -14.73 -25.05 -41.12
C LEU A 406 -14.03 -25.44 -42.43
N LYS A 407 -12.87 -26.10 -42.35
CA LYS A 407 -12.15 -26.56 -43.56
C LYS A 407 -12.93 -27.55 -44.38
N LEU A 408 -13.65 -28.48 -43.74
CA LEU A 408 -14.52 -29.43 -44.41
C LEU A 408 -15.66 -28.71 -45.15
N VAL A 409 -16.33 -27.79 -44.45
CA VAL A 409 -17.44 -27.00 -44.99
C VAL A 409 -16.97 -26.09 -46.14
N GLU A 410 -15.79 -25.47 -46.01
CA GLU A 410 -15.17 -24.67 -47.09
C GLU A 410 -14.89 -25.51 -48.33
N GLY A 411 -14.40 -26.74 -48.18
CA GLY A 411 -14.17 -27.67 -49.27
C GLY A 411 -15.48 -28.02 -49.99
N LYS A 412 -16.53 -28.35 -49.24
CA LYS A 412 -17.85 -28.67 -49.78
C LYS A 412 -18.55 -27.48 -50.45
N TYR A 413 -18.40 -26.28 -49.86
CA TYR A 413 -18.90 -25.05 -50.47
C TYR A 413 -18.23 -24.78 -51.82
N ARG A 414 -16.90 -24.94 -51.93
CA ARG A 414 -16.14 -24.79 -53.16
C ARG A 414 -16.55 -25.82 -54.23
N ALA A 415 -16.91 -27.03 -53.80
CA ALA A 415 -17.46 -28.09 -54.68
C ALA A 415 -18.91 -27.83 -55.08
N GLY A 416 -19.61 -26.85 -54.54
CA GLY A 416 -21.02 -26.56 -54.80
C GLY A 416 -22.00 -27.46 -54.04
N GLU A 417 -21.54 -28.26 -53.08
CA GLU A 417 -22.37 -29.19 -52.30
C GLU A 417 -23.12 -28.51 -51.15
N LEU A 418 -22.61 -27.38 -50.66
CA LEU A 418 -23.21 -26.63 -49.55
C LEU A 418 -23.47 -25.17 -49.96
N ASN A 419 -24.45 -24.58 -49.30
CA ASN A 419 -24.78 -23.18 -49.48
C ASN A 419 -23.86 -22.27 -48.63
N TYR A 420 -23.90 -20.95 -48.91
CA TYR A 420 -23.10 -19.93 -48.23
C TYR A 420 -23.45 -19.83 -46.75
N VAL A 421 -24.71 -20.07 -46.35
CA VAL A 421 -25.17 -19.99 -44.95
C VAL A 421 -24.42 -21.01 -44.08
N ALA A 422 -24.33 -22.27 -44.54
CA ALA A 422 -23.61 -23.33 -43.83
C ALA A 422 -22.12 -23.00 -43.64
N LEU A 423 -21.50 -22.31 -44.61
CA LEU A 423 -20.13 -21.83 -44.49
C LEU A 423 -20.02 -20.76 -43.44
N GLN A 424 -20.97 -19.81 -43.36
CA GLN A 424 -20.97 -18.75 -42.37
C GLN A 424 -21.19 -19.27 -40.95
N ASP A 425 -22.11 -20.25 -40.77
CA ASP A 425 -22.34 -20.90 -39.48
C ASP A 425 -21.04 -21.58 -38.97
N ALA A 426 -20.37 -22.35 -39.81
CA ALA A 426 -19.12 -23.01 -39.46
C ALA A 426 -17.99 -21.98 -39.09
N ARG A 427 -17.99 -20.82 -39.71
CA ARG A 427 -17.06 -19.72 -39.36
C ARG A 427 -17.37 -19.08 -38.06
N LYS A 428 -18.63 -18.76 -37.82
CA LYS A 428 -19.10 -18.19 -36.56
C LYS A 428 -18.73 -19.11 -35.39
N ASP A 429 -18.97 -20.42 -35.56
CA ASP A 429 -18.59 -21.43 -34.57
C ASP A 429 -17.08 -21.43 -34.32
N TYR A 430 -16.28 -21.33 -35.39
CA TYR A 430 -14.82 -21.28 -35.26
C TYR A 430 -14.34 -20.02 -34.52
N ILE A 431 -14.88 -18.83 -34.86
CA ILE A 431 -14.54 -17.58 -34.21
C ILE A 431 -14.90 -17.63 -32.73
N MET A 432 -16.11 -18.08 -32.39
CA MET A 432 -16.55 -18.23 -30.99
C MET A 432 -15.66 -19.22 -30.21
N ALA A 433 -15.25 -20.32 -30.82
CA ALA A 433 -14.37 -21.30 -30.21
C ALA A 433 -12.96 -20.71 -29.92
N VAL A 434 -12.45 -19.88 -30.84
CA VAL A 434 -11.15 -19.21 -30.65
C VAL A 434 -11.22 -18.12 -29.63
N ASP A 435 -12.25 -17.28 -29.64
CA ASP A 435 -12.48 -16.27 -28.62
C ASP A 435 -12.57 -16.92 -27.23
N GLY A 436 -13.32 -18.03 -27.14
CA GLY A 436 -13.39 -18.83 -25.92
C GLY A 436 -12.03 -19.37 -25.46
N TYR A 437 -11.19 -19.82 -26.39
CA TYR A 437 -9.86 -20.33 -26.09
C TYR A 437 -8.94 -19.24 -25.60
N ILE A 438 -8.91 -18.04 -26.23
CA ILE A 438 -8.18 -16.86 -25.78
C ILE A 438 -8.63 -16.46 -24.38
N ASP A 439 -9.94 -16.38 -24.15
CA ASP A 439 -10.51 -16.05 -22.86
C ASP A 439 -10.01 -16.98 -21.75
N ARG A 440 -10.00 -18.32 -21.98
CA ARG A 440 -9.51 -19.29 -20.99
C ARG A 440 -8.04 -19.13 -20.64
N ILE A 441 -7.18 -18.80 -21.61
CA ILE A 441 -5.76 -18.58 -21.37
C ILE A 441 -5.53 -17.36 -20.47
N TYR A 442 -6.17 -16.24 -20.79
CA TYR A 442 -6.01 -15.05 -19.97
C TYR A 442 -6.68 -15.18 -18.62
N HIS A 443 -7.80 -15.90 -18.51
CA HIS A 443 -8.38 -16.28 -17.22
C HIS A 443 -7.43 -17.12 -16.36
N TYR A 444 -6.69 -18.05 -16.96
CA TYR A 444 -5.67 -18.82 -16.25
C TYR A 444 -4.57 -17.90 -15.68
N ASN A 445 -4.04 -16.97 -16.47
CA ASN A 445 -3.03 -16.03 -16.01
C ASN A 445 -3.56 -15.13 -14.87
N ILE A 446 -4.81 -14.66 -14.97
CA ILE A 446 -5.45 -13.87 -13.92
C ILE A 446 -5.71 -14.73 -12.67
N ALA A 447 -6.12 -15.99 -12.82
CA ALA A 447 -6.32 -16.90 -11.69
C ALA A 447 -4.99 -17.20 -10.97
N LEU A 448 -3.87 -17.28 -11.69
CA LEU A 448 -2.54 -17.40 -11.10
C LEU A 448 -2.21 -16.16 -10.24
N ILE A 449 -2.46 -14.96 -10.76
CA ILE A 449 -2.27 -13.71 -10.00
C ILE A 449 -3.17 -13.68 -8.76
N GLN A 450 -4.40 -14.20 -8.85
CA GLN A 450 -5.29 -14.29 -7.68
C GLN A 450 -4.75 -15.24 -6.60
N VAL A 451 -4.07 -16.32 -6.99
CA VAL A 451 -3.37 -17.20 -6.02
C VAL A 451 -2.18 -16.48 -5.40
N GLU A 452 -1.37 -15.77 -6.21
CA GLU A 452 -0.29 -14.93 -5.70
C GLU A 452 -0.80 -13.91 -4.69
N MET A 453 -1.89 -13.22 -5.02
CA MET A 453 -2.52 -12.21 -4.17
C MET A 453 -3.02 -12.81 -2.85
N ALA A 454 -3.75 -13.93 -2.91
CA ALA A 454 -4.29 -14.58 -1.72
C ALA A 454 -3.21 -15.08 -0.76
N MET A 455 -2.01 -15.36 -1.25
CA MET A 455 -0.86 -15.77 -0.43
C MET A 455 0.10 -14.63 -0.09
N HIS A 456 -0.11 -13.43 -0.66
CA HIS A 456 0.88 -12.34 -0.65
C HIS A 456 2.28 -12.81 -1.04
N TYR A 457 2.34 -13.70 -2.05
CA TYR A 457 3.54 -14.37 -2.49
C TYR A 457 3.73 -14.11 -3.98
N HIS A 458 4.84 -13.44 -4.34
CA HIS A 458 5.08 -13.06 -5.73
C HIS A 458 5.82 -14.16 -6.45
N ILE A 459 5.26 -14.57 -7.57
CA ILE A 459 5.91 -15.40 -8.56
C ILE A 459 6.52 -14.43 -9.57
N VAL A 460 7.83 -14.20 -9.43
CA VAL A 460 8.57 -13.40 -10.40
C VAL A 460 8.85 -14.25 -11.62
N ASP A 461 8.27 -13.83 -12.73
CA ASP A 461 8.56 -14.24 -14.10
C ASP A 461 8.73 -15.75 -14.36
N ILE A 462 7.63 -16.39 -14.76
CA ILE A 462 7.61 -17.76 -15.28
C ILE A 462 8.50 -17.90 -16.55
N HIS A 463 8.98 -16.80 -17.12
CA HIS A 463 9.55 -16.76 -18.48
C HIS A 463 11.04 -16.54 -18.57
N HIS A 464 11.73 -16.21 -17.47
CA HIS A 464 13.18 -16.33 -17.48
C HIS A 464 13.56 -17.79 -17.21
N LYS A 465 14.03 -18.46 -18.23
CA LYS A 465 14.74 -19.75 -18.17
C LYS A 465 16.06 -19.64 -17.40
N SER A 466 16.06 -19.05 -16.24
CA SER A 466 17.11 -19.22 -15.25
C SER A 466 16.64 -20.30 -14.28
N GLU A 467 17.47 -21.26 -14.01
CA GLU A 467 17.24 -22.47 -13.21
C GLU A 467 16.78 -22.24 -11.75
N HIS A 468 16.41 -21.02 -11.41
CA HIS A 468 15.82 -20.63 -10.13
C HIS A 468 14.62 -19.75 -10.37
N ALA A 469 13.42 -20.35 -10.33
CA ALA A 469 12.18 -19.59 -10.08
C ALA A 469 12.31 -18.96 -8.68
N MET A 470 12.81 -17.73 -8.62
CA MET A 470 12.92 -17.01 -7.36
C MET A 470 11.53 -16.55 -6.94
N CYS A 471 10.99 -17.25 -5.98
CA CYS A 471 9.86 -16.79 -5.21
C CYS A 471 10.34 -15.70 -4.24
N TYR A 472 10.03 -14.44 -4.53
CA TYR A 472 10.35 -13.35 -3.60
C TYR A 472 9.24 -13.24 -2.55
N HIS A 473 9.61 -13.28 -1.28
CA HIS A 473 8.76 -12.77 -0.22
C HIS A 473 8.46 -11.29 -0.49
N SER A 474 7.30 -10.81 -0.07
CA SER A 474 6.92 -9.39 -0.20
C SER A 474 8.01 -8.44 0.31
N ALA A 475 8.76 -8.84 1.35
CA ALA A 475 9.91 -8.09 1.87
C ALA A 475 11.11 -8.04 0.91
N GLU A 476 11.38 -9.11 0.15
CA GLU A 476 12.45 -9.13 -0.85
C GLU A 476 12.07 -8.30 -2.08
N LEU A 477 10.79 -8.30 -2.46
CA LEU A 477 10.28 -7.40 -3.50
C LEU A 477 10.45 -5.95 -3.10
N ILE A 478 10.15 -5.60 -1.85
CA ILE A 478 10.32 -4.24 -1.33
C ILE A 478 11.79 -3.84 -1.31
N ASN A 479 12.70 -4.73 -0.93
CA ASN A 479 14.13 -4.46 -0.99
C ASN A 479 14.60 -4.24 -2.44
N HIS A 480 14.16 -5.07 -3.36
CA HIS A 480 14.47 -4.89 -4.78
C HIS A 480 13.85 -3.62 -5.36
N LEU A 481 12.64 -3.28 -4.94
CA LEU A 481 11.99 -2.02 -5.32
C LEU A 481 12.67 -0.80 -4.68
N ASN A 482 13.14 -0.91 -3.45
CA ASN A 482 13.95 0.13 -2.81
C ASN A 482 15.27 0.36 -3.55
N GLU A 483 15.91 -0.71 -4.02
CA GLU A 483 17.11 -0.65 -4.85
C GLU A 483 16.81 0.00 -6.21
N VAL A 484 15.72 -0.39 -6.87
CA VAL A 484 15.25 0.20 -8.15
C VAL A 484 14.77 1.65 -7.98
N LEU A 485 14.20 1.98 -6.82
CA LEU A 485 13.72 3.33 -6.49
C LEU A 485 14.81 4.25 -5.95
N GLY A 486 16.06 3.74 -5.74
CA GLY A 486 17.18 4.53 -5.22
C GLY A 486 17.04 4.94 -3.76
N CYS A 487 16.28 4.16 -2.97
CA CYS A 487 16.20 4.35 -1.52
C CYS A 487 17.37 3.67 -0.86
N ASP A 488 18.39 4.43 -0.47
CA ASP A 488 19.50 3.90 0.33
C ASP A 488 18.96 3.33 1.65
N GLU A 489 19.27 2.07 1.89
CA GLU A 489 18.90 1.35 3.10
C GLU A 489 19.57 2.00 4.33
N HIS A 490 18.79 2.66 5.16
CA HIS A 490 19.13 2.68 6.57
C HIS A 490 18.79 1.30 7.15
N GLU A 491 19.81 0.50 7.41
CA GLU A 491 19.77 -0.89 7.94
C GLU A 491 18.93 -1.09 9.22
N ASP A 492 18.42 -0.03 9.81
CA ASP A 492 17.68 -0.03 11.08
C ASP A 492 16.18 -0.29 10.98
N SER A 493 15.61 -0.33 9.77
CA SER A 493 14.15 -0.37 9.58
C SER A 493 13.54 -1.78 9.44
N MET A 494 14.33 -2.83 9.32
CA MET A 494 13.80 -4.21 9.23
C MET A 494 13.31 -4.72 10.58
N PRO A 495 12.07 -5.21 10.69
CA PRO A 495 11.57 -5.87 11.89
C PRO A 495 12.45 -7.07 12.28
N LYS A 496 12.80 -7.16 13.56
CA LYS A 496 13.74 -8.20 14.09
C LYS A 496 13.35 -9.65 13.79
N HIS A 497 12.07 -9.93 13.53
CA HIS A 497 11.59 -11.27 13.17
C HIS A 497 11.93 -11.69 11.73
N LEU A 498 12.10 -10.73 10.80
CA LEU A 498 12.56 -10.99 9.44
C LEU A 498 14.09 -11.20 9.40
N LYS A 499 14.86 -10.56 10.30
CA LYS A 499 16.30 -10.81 10.47
C LYS A 499 16.61 -12.24 10.96
N LYS A 500 15.68 -12.89 11.66
CA LYS A 500 15.86 -14.26 12.18
C LYS A 500 15.78 -15.35 11.09
N ASN A 501 15.01 -15.11 10.03
CA ASN A 501 14.88 -16.04 8.91
C ASN A 501 16.09 -16.03 7.97
N LYS A 502 16.86 -14.91 7.90
CA LYS A 502 18.07 -14.84 7.10
C LYS A 502 19.21 -15.71 7.70
N LYS A 503 19.32 -15.78 9.03
CA LYS A 503 20.31 -16.63 9.72
C LYS A 503 20.05 -18.14 9.62
N HIS A 504 18.81 -18.56 9.36
CA HIS A 504 18.50 -19.99 9.21
C HIS A 504 18.71 -20.52 7.78
N LYS A 505 18.97 -19.63 6.80
CA LYS A 505 19.28 -20.04 5.41
C LYS A 505 20.77 -20.13 5.11
N GLU A 506 21.64 -19.63 6.00
CA GLU A 506 23.12 -19.76 5.85
C GLU A 506 23.65 -21.04 6.50
N ASP A 507 22.82 -21.78 7.27
CA ASP A 507 23.18 -23.02 7.96
C ASP A 507 22.49 -24.27 7.36
N LEU A 508 21.93 -24.19 6.15
CA LEU A 508 21.42 -25.30 5.34
C LEU A 508 22.04 -25.23 3.93
#